data_896043702824e78c66c28c2e376b1703
#
_entry.id   896043702824e78c66c28c2e376b1703
#
_cell.length_a   1.000
_cell.length_b   1.000
_cell.length_c   1.000
_cell.angle_alpha   90.00
_cell.angle_beta   90.00
_cell.angle_gamma   90.00
#
_symmetry.space_group_name_H-M   'P 1'
#
loop_
_entity.id
_entity.type
_entity.pdbx_description
1 polymer ?
#
loop_
_entity_poly.entity_id
_entity_poly.type
_entity_poly.pdbx_seq_one_letter_code
_entity_poly.pdbx_strand_id
1 'polypeptide(L)'
;IYNTCLNLRSSKGVGKWVDELLWREFYLYINHYFPQSINTEFQEKYSNFQWKQDLSLFNKWKYGETGFPIVDACMKQLINTGWMHNRGRMIVASFLTKDLLIDWRMGEKWFMQNLIDGDRPSNVGGWQWTAGCGVDAAPYFRIFNPILQSKKFDPNAIFIKKWIPELQNVEIKFAYEPWLSNESIYRPKIVDHYEARKKTLESVSYTHLRAHETLRYLV
;
A
#
# COMPACT_ATOMS: atom_id res chain seq x y z
N ILE A 1 0.68 -30.54 -1.09
CA ILE A 1 1.46 -29.40 -0.57
C ILE A 1 1.13 -29.15 0.90
N TYR A 2 -0.13 -28.85 1.30
CA TYR A 2 -0.52 -28.58 2.70
C TYR A 2 -0.12 -29.71 3.67
N ASN A 3 -0.43 -30.97 3.35
CA ASN A 3 -0.04 -32.13 4.18
C ASN A 3 1.48 -32.32 4.29
N THR A 4 2.23 -32.02 3.23
CA THR A 4 3.69 -32.04 3.25
C THR A 4 4.22 -30.95 4.20
N CYS A 5 3.64 -29.76 4.19
CA CYS A 5 4.03 -28.67 5.09
C CYS A 5 3.69 -28.94 6.54
N LEU A 6 2.56 -29.62 6.83
CA LEU A 6 2.22 -30.02 8.20
C LEU A 6 3.30 -30.92 8.81
N ASN A 7 3.88 -31.83 8.03
CA ASN A 7 4.95 -32.71 8.47
C ASN A 7 6.29 -31.97 8.68
N LEU A 8 6.46 -30.78 8.07
CA LEU A 8 7.66 -29.95 8.17
C LEU A 8 7.49 -28.77 9.15
N ARG A 9 6.40 -28.73 9.91
CA ARG A 9 6.03 -27.63 10.84
C ARG A 9 7.08 -27.26 11.90
N SER A 10 8.14 -28.06 12.03
CA SER A 10 9.23 -27.80 12.96
C SER A 10 10.08 -26.56 12.62
N SER A 11 9.98 -26.01 11.41
CA SER A 11 10.68 -24.77 11.03
C SER A 11 9.75 -23.58 11.03
N LYS A 12 10.20 -22.46 11.63
CA LYS A 12 9.47 -21.17 11.68
C LYS A 12 9.06 -20.67 10.30
N GLY A 13 9.88 -20.94 9.27
CA GLY A 13 9.60 -20.54 7.89
C GLY A 13 8.43 -21.29 7.27
N VAL A 14 8.34 -22.60 7.51
CA VAL A 14 7.25 -23.44 6.99
C VAL A 14 5.91 -23.06 7.64
N GLY A 15 5.89 -22.78 8.94
CA GLY A 15 4.70 -22.29 9.64
C GLY A 15 4.19 -21.00 8.99
N LYS A 16 5.08 -20.04 8.75
CA LYS A 16 4.72 -18.77 8.11
C LYS A 16 4.18 -18.98 6.69
N TRP A 17 4.76 -19.89 5.93
CA TRP A 17 4.29 -20.19 4.58
C TRP A 17 2.88 -20.81 4.57
N VAL A 18 2.58 -21.67 5.55
CA VAL A 18 1.23 -22.23 5.75
C VAL A 18 0.22 -21.11 6.06
N ASP A 19 0.59 -20.15 6.92
CA ASP A 19 -0.26 -18.98 7.21
C ASP A 19 -0.61 -18.21 5.94
N GLU A 20 0.35 -18.00 5.03
CA GLU A 20 0.10 -17.29 3.76
C GLU A 20 -0.84 -18.08 2.82
N LEU A 21 -0.79 -19.42 2.82
CA LEU A 21 -1.77 -20.24 2.10
C LEU A 21 -3.18 -20.12 2.69
N LEU A 22 -3.29 -20.04 4.02
CA LEU A 22 -4.59 -19.82 4.68
C LEU A 22 -5.15 -18.43 4.38
N TRP A 23 -4.32 -17.39 4.33
CA TRP A 23 -4.73 -16.06 3.89
C TRP A 23 -5.23 -16.05 2.45
N ARG A 24 -4.55 -16.76 1.55
CA ARG A 24 -5.01 -16.89 0.16
C ARG A 24 -6.39 -17.56 0.08
N GLU A 25 -6.57 -18.67 0.81
CA GLU A 25 -7.85 -19.39 0.89
C GLU A 25 -8.94 -18.48 1.46
N PHE A 26 -8.66 -17.77 2.54
CA PHE A 26 -9.59 -16.81 3.14
C PHE A 26 -10.08 -15.78 2.12
N TYR A 27 -9.19 -15.13 1.37
CA TYR A 27 -9.60 -14.15 0.36
C TYR A 27 -10.36 -14.76 -0.82
N LEU A 28 -10.07 -16.01 -1.19
CA LEU A 28 -10.86 -16.76 -2.17
C LEU A 28 -12.30 -16.96 -1.68
N TYR A 29 -12.50 -17.36 -0.43
CA TYR A 29 -13.82 -17.49 0.17
C TYR A 29 -14.56 -16.15 0.23
N ILE A 30 -13.88 -15.09 0.64
CA ILE A 30 -14.48 -13.74 0.66
C ILE A 30 -15.00 -13.37 -0.73
N ASN A 31 -14.20 -13.53 -1.77
CA ASN A 31 -14.61 -13.18 -3.13
C ASN A 31 -15.72 -14.11 -3.66
N HIS A 32 -15.76 -15.37 -3.21
CA HIS A 32 -16.83 -16.30 -3.60
C HIS A 32 -18.18 -15.91 -2.98
N TYR A 33 -18.20 -15.64 -1.68
CA TYR A 33 -19.46 -15.33 -0.97
C TYR A 33 -19.86 -13.85 -1.06
N PHE A 34 -18.91 -12.95 -1.33
CA PHE A 34 -19.11 -11.51 -1.46
C PHE A 34 -18.49 -10.98 -2.76
N PRO A 35 -18.96 -11.43 -3.96
CA PRO A 35 -18.34 -11.11 -5.24
C PRO A 35 -18.32 -9.60 -5.54
N GLN A 36 -19.25 -8.81 -4.99
CA GLN A 36 -19.26 -7.37 -5.10
C GLN A 36 -18.02 -6.71 -4.47
N SER A 37 -17.40 -7.36 -3.46
CA SER A 37 -16.21 -6.83 -2.78
C SER A 37 -14.99 -6.68 -3.69
N ILE A 38 -14.99 -7.30 -4.87
CA ILE A 38 -13.95 -7.12 -5.88
C ILE A 38 -13.92 -5.68 -6.41
N ASN A 39 -15.07 -5.02 -6.49
CA ASN A 39 -15.21 -3.71 -7.10
C ASN A 39 -15.68 -2.62 -6.11
N THR A 40 -16.13 -3.02 -4.92
CA THR A 40 -16.64 -2.11 -3.88
C THR A 40 -15.93 -2.34 -2.56
N GLU A 41 -15.96 -1.37 -1.67
CA GLU A 41 -15.50 -1.51 -0.30
C GLU A 41 -16.28 -2.61 0.41
N PHE A 42 -15.59 -3.52 1.12
CA PHE A 42 -16.25 -4.57 1.89
C PHE A 42 -17.05 -3.97 3.06
N GLN A 43 -16.49 -2.96 3.72
CA GLN A 43 -17.19 -2.23 4.79
C GLN A 43 -18.02 -1.10 4.20
N GLU A 44 -19.33 -1.24 4.22
CA GLU A 44 -20.31 -0.31 3.65
C GLU A 44 -20.15 1.15 4.12
N LYS A 45 -19.71 1.36 5.35
CA LYS A 45 -19.44 2.71 5.90
C LYS A 45 -18.44 3.54 5.09
N TYR A 46 -17.63 2.90 4.23
CA TYR A 46 -16.67 3.56 3.34
C TYR A 46 -17.15 3.70 1.90
N SER A 47 -18.34 3.22 1.54
CA SER A 47 -18.87 3.26 0.17
C SER A 47 -18.96 4.67 -0.41
N ASN A 48 -19.16 5.66 0.45
CA ASN A 48 -19.27 7.08 0.07
C ASN A 48 -17.96 7.86 0.24
N PHE A 49 -16.83 7.17 0.46
CA PHE A 49 -15.55 7.84 0.61
C PHE A 49 -15.13 8.52 -0.71
N GLN A 50 -14.79 9.80 -0.62
CA GLN A 50 -14.45 10.62 -1.79
C GLN A 50 -12.97 10.47 -2.14
N TRP A 51 -12.67 9.50 -2.99
CA TRP A 51 -11.34 9.33 -3.56
C TRP A 51 -11.02 10.43 -4.58
N LYS A 52 -9.78 10.91 -4.60
CA LYS A 52 -9.32 11.84 -5.63
C LYS A 52 -9.14 11.13 -6.96
N GLN A 53 -9.50 11.82 -8.04
CA GLN A 53 -9.32 11.36 -9.42
C GLN A 53 -8.13 12.10 -10.10
N ASP A 54 -6.98 12.16 -9.41
CA ASP A 54 -5.79 12.85 -9.92
C ASP A 54 -4.89 11.88 -10.69
N LEU A 55 -5.06 11.86 -12.01
CA LEU A 55 -4.26 11.02 -12.90
C LEU A 55 -2.78 11.45 -12.96
N SER A 56 -2.46 12.71 -12.72
CA SER A 56 -1.08 13.18 -12.69
C SER A 56 -0.33 12.59 -11.51
N LEU A 57 -0.90 12.68 -10.31
CA LEU A 57 -0.33 12.06 -9.10
C LEU A 57 -0.29 10.54 -9.20
N PHE A 58 -1.33 9.92 -9.78
CA PHE A 58 -1.35 8.47 -10.01
C PHE A 58 -0.22 8.03 -10.95
N ASN A 59 0.03 8.75 -12.04
CA ASN A 59 1.12 8.43 -12.97
C ASN A 59 2.50 8.58 -12.29
N LYS A 60 2.71 9.63 -11.51
CA LYS A 60 3.95 9.77 -10.74
C LYS A 60 4.17 8.60 -9.78
N TRP A 61 3.12 8.15 -9.10
CA TRP A 61 3.19 6.97 -8.25
C TRP A 61 3.49 5.70 -9.07
N LYS A 62 2.78 5.47 -10.17
CA LYS A 62 2.99 4.31 -11.06
C LYS A 62 4.44 4.15 -11.49
N TYR A 63 5.06 5.25 -11.89
CA TYR A 63 6.41 5.22 -12.47
C TYR A 63 7.53 5.45 -11.46
N GLY A 64 7.22 5.50 -10.17
CA GLY A 64 8.21 5.71 -9.12
C GLY A 64 8.85 7.09 -9.22
N GLU A 65 8.00 8.12 -9.28
CA GLU A 65 8.36 9.52 -9.43
C GLU A 65 7.76 10.41 -8.32
N THR A 66 7.56 9.83 -7.14
CA THR A 66 6.90 10.53 -6.02
C THR A 66 7.83 11.46 -5.26
N GLY A 67 9.14 11.30 -5.41
CA GLY A 67 10.13 11.99 -4.59
C GLY A 67 10.35 11.35 -3.21
N PHE A 68 9.65 10.25 -2.90
CA PHE A 68 9.89 9.41 -1.72
C PHE A 68 10.67 8.16 -2.13
N PRO A 69 11.98 8.08 -1.85
CA PRO A 69 12.86 7.05 -2.42
C PRO A 69 12.39 5.61 -2.22
N ILE A 70 11.86 5.27 -1.05
CA ILE A 70 11.38 3.90 -0.80
C ILE A 70 10.15 3.55 -1.64
N VAL A 71 9.23 4.49 -1.85
CA VAL A 71 8.05 4.32 -2.71
C VAL A 71 8.51 4.14 -4.16
N ASP A 72 9.39 5.03 -4.61
CA ASP A 72 9.89 5.05 -5.98
C ASP A 72 10.72 3.78 -6.29
N ALA A 73 11.57 3.34 -5.37
CA ALA A 73 12.33 2.10 -5.49
C ALA A 73 11.42 0.87 -5.60
N CYS A 74 10.37 0.79 -4.79
CA CYS A 74 9.39 -0.31 -4.85
C CYS A 74 8.65 -0.33 -6.21
N MET A 75 8.20 0.83 -6.69
CA MET A 75 7.48 0.90 -7.97
C MET A 75 8.40 0.62 -9.16
N LYS A 76 9.65 1.09 -9.13
CA LYS A 76 10.67 0.74 -10.15
C LYS A 76 10.98 -0.76 -10.13
N GLN A 77 11.08 -1.39 -8.95
CA GLN A 77 11.21 -2.85 -8.86
C GLN A 77 10.04 -3.56 -9.52
N LEU A 78 8.79 -3.17 -9.20
CA LEU A 78 7.61 -3.79 -9.78
C LEU A 78 7.64 -3.75 -11.31
N ILE A 79 7.88 -2.58 -11.89
CA ILE A 79 7.88 -2.40 -13.36
C ILE A 79 8.97 -3.24 -14.02
N ASN A 80 10.16 -3.31 -13.42
CA ASN A 80 11.31 -3.97 -14.03
C ASN A 80 11.30 -5.50 -13.84
N THR A 81 10.66 -6.00 -12.79
CA THR A 81 10.74 -7.43 -12.43
C THR A 81 9.40 -8.16 -12.38
N GLY A 82 8.30 -7.43 -12.39
CA GLY A 82 6.97 -8.01 -12.15
C GLY A 82 6.77 -8.50 -10.71
N TRP A 83 7.66 -8.13 -9.79
CA TRP A 83 7.59 -8.60 -8.41
C TRP A 83 7.91 -7.49 -7.40
N MET A 84 7.28 -7.57 -6.24
CA MET A 84 7.53 -6.66 -5.11
C MET A 84 7.34 -7.42 -3.80
N HIS A 85 8.29 -7.28 -2.87
CA HIS A 85 8.16 -7.85 -1.53
C HIS A 85 6.91 -7.33 -0.83
N ASN A 86 6.24 -8.17 -0.01
CA ASN A 86 5.00 -7.81 0.70
C ASN A 86 5.09 -6.46 1.42
N ARG A 87 6.18 -6.17 2.15
CA ARG A 87 6.37 -4.88 2.82
C ARG A 87 6.36 -3.69 1.85
N GLY A 88 6.96 -3.85 0.69
CA GLY A 88 6.91 -2.84 -0.37
C GLY A 88 5.48 -2.57 -0.83
N ARG A 89 4.71 -3.65 -1.09
CA ARG A 89 3.28 -3.55 -1.49
C ARG A 89 2.47 -2.74 -0.47
N MET A 90 2.67 -3.02 0.83
CA MET A 90 2.00 -2.26 1.90
C MET A 90 2.39 -0.78 1.93
N ILE A 91 3.69 -0.46 1.75
CA ILE A 91 4.18 0.92 1.76
C ILE A 91 3.60 1.72 0.61
N VAL A 92 3.69 1.20 -0.62
CA VAL A 92 3.23 1.95 -1.81
C VAL A 92 1.71 2.03 -1.89
N ALA A 93 0.98 1.01 -1.40
CA ALA A 93 -0.47 1.04 -1.31
C ALA A 93 -0.96 2.04 -0.26
N SER A 94 -0.29 2.11 0.91
CA SER A 94 -0.57 3.12 1.92
C SER A 94 -0.29 4.53 1.39
N PHE A 95 0.81 4.71 0.66
CA PHE A 95 1.12 6.00 0.06
C PHE A 95 0.05 6.45 -0.94
N LEU A 96 -0.38 5.56 -1.84
CA LEU A 96 -1.43 5.86 -2.81
C LEU A 96 -2.75 6.25 -2.12
N THR A 97 -3.21 5.43 -1.18
CA THR A 97 -4.55 5.56 -0.58
C THR A 97 -4.61 6.59 0.55
N LYS A 98 -3.51 6.83 1.26
CA LYS A 98 -3.48 7.69 2.46
C LYS A 98 -2.75 9.02 2.22
N ASP A 99 -1.65 9.03 1.49
CA ASP A 99 -0.93 10.28 1.22
C ASP A 99 -1.50 10.99 -0.01
N LEU A 100 -1.85 10.25 -1.06
CA LEU A 100 -2.43 10.83 -2.28
C LEU A 100 -3.96 10.84 -2.29
N LEU A 101 -4.63 10.05 -1.43
CA LEU A 101 -6.08 9.85 -1.39
C LEU A 101 -6.65 9.35 -2.73
N ILE A 102 -5.86 8.61 -3.51
CA ILE A 102 -6.28 8.04 -4.79
C ILE A 102 -6.95 6.68 -4.55
N ASP A 103 -7.97 6.39 -5.36
CA ASP A 103 -8.78 5.18 -5.26
C ASP A 103 -7.91 3.91 -5.31
N TRP A 104 -8.10 3.05 -4.32
CA TRP A 104 -7.38 1.78 -4.18
C TRP A 104 -7.56 0.88 -5.41
N ARG A 105 -8.71 0.95 -6.11
CA ARG A 105 -9.00 0.18 -7.31
C ARG A 105 -8.04 0.50 -8.46
N MET A 106 -7.58 1.74 -8.54
CA MET A 106 -6.59 2.13 -9.54
C MET A 106 -5.24 1.45 -9.27
N GLY A 107 -4.83 1.40 -8.01
CA GLY A 107 -3.60 0.72 -7.59
C GLY A 107 -3.71 -0.81 -7.72
N GLU A 108 -4.85 -1.40 -7.32
CA GLU A 108 -5.16 -2.82 -7.48
C GLU A 108 -5.01 -3.26 -8.95
N LYS A 109 -5.67 -2.54 -9.86
CA LYS A 109 -5.61 -2.82 -11.29
C LYS A 109 -4.19 -2.72 -11.84
N TRP A 110 -3.43 -1.72 -11.40
CA TRP A 110 -2.03 -1.56 -11.81
C TRP A 110 -1.16 -2.72 -11.33
N PHE A 111 -1.38 -3.21 -10.11
CA PHE A 111 -0.69 -4.38 -9.58
C PHE A 111 -1.01 -5.63 -10.39
N MET A 112 -2.29 -5.91 -10.66
CA MET A 112 -2.69 -7.06 -11.48
C MET A 112 -2.10 -7.03 -12.89
N GLN A 113 -1.84 -5.86 -13.45
CA GLN A 113 -1.23 -5.72 -14.79
C GLN A 113 0.28 -5.99 -14.80
N ASN A 114 0.95 -5.84 -13.65
CA ASN A 114 2.41 -5.90 -13.57
C ASN A 114 2.95 -7.07 -12.75
N LEU A 115 2.19 -7.61 -11.79
CA LEU A 115 2.64 -8.70 -10.94
C LEU A 115 2.59 -10.05 -11.65
N ILE A 116 3.72 -10.77 -11.69
CA ILE A 116 3.79 -12.16 -12.19
C ILE A 116 3.13 -13.17 -11.23
N ASP A 117 3.04 -12.82 -9.94
CA ASP A 117 2.41 -13.60 -8.89
C ASP A 117 1.01 -13.02 -8.52
N GLY A 118 0.40 -12.26 -9.43
CA GLY A 118 -0.89 -11.63 -9.22
C GLY A 118 -2.01 -12.65 -8.99
N ASP A 119 -2.60 -12.65 -7.79
CA ASP A 119 -3.80 -13.40 -7.41
C ASP A 119 -4.89 -12.39 -7.03
N ARG A 120 -5.93 -12.30 -7.85
CA ARG A 120 -6.91 -11.21 -7.73
C ARG A 120 -7.57 -11.12 -6.36
N PRO A 121 -8.06 -12.23 -5.75
CA PRO A 121 -8.62 -12.19 -4.40
C PRO A 121 -7.67 -11.63 -3.35
N SER A 122 -6.43 -12.12 -3.34
CA SER A 122 -5.40 -11.66 -2.41
C SER A 122 -4.98 -10.21 -2.67
N ASN A 123 -4.93 -9.81 -3.94
CA ASN A 123 -4.59 -8.43 -4.33
C ASN A 123 -5.67 -7.45 -3.86
N VAL A 124 -6.95 -7.72 -4.18
CA VAL A 124 -8.09 -6.92 -3.71
C VAL A 124 -8.10 -6.85 -2.18
N GLY A 125 -7.98 -8.01 -1.50
CA GLY A 125 -7.94 -8.08 -0.05
C GLY A 125 -6.82 -7.23 0.57
N GLY A 126 -5.60 -7.31 0.02
CA GLY A 126 -4.45 -6.53 0.47
C GLY A 126 -4.61 -5.02 0.24
N TRP A 127 -5.17 -4.62 -0.90
CA TRP A 127 -5.49 -3.22 -1.19
C TRP A 127 -6.56 -2.66 -0.26
N GLN A 128 -7.65 -3.37 -0.06
CA GLN A 128 -8.71 -2.98 0.87
C GLN A 128 -8.23 -3.00 2.32
N TRP A 129 -7.36 -3.94 2.70
CA TRP A 129 -6.72 -3.94 4.01
C TRP A 129 -5.96 -2.63 4.25
N THR A 130 -5.12 -2.23 3.30
CA THR A 130 -4.31 -1.00 3.40
C THR A 130 -5.18 0.26 3.35
N ALA A 131 -6.20 0.28 2.49
CA ALA A 131 -7.16 1.38 2.41
C ALA A 131 -8.02 1.51 3.68
N GLY A 132 -8.15 0.46 4.47
CA GLY A 132 -8.91 0.45 5.71
C GLY A 132 -10.39 0.12 5.52
N CYS A 133 -10.78 -0.39 4.34
CA CYS A 133 -12.18 -0.65 3.98
C CYS A 133 -12.50 -2.15 3.73
N GLY A 134 -11.54 -3.04 3.94
CA GLY A 134 -11.67 -4.48 3.72
C GLY A 134 -12.29 -5.24 4.88
N VAL A 135 -12.48 -6.56 4.67
CA VAL A 135 -13.02 -7.49 5.68
C VAL A 135 -12.16 -7.57 6.94
N ASP A 136 -10.84 -7.63 6.78
CA ASP A 136 -9.83 -7.60 7.85
C ASP A 136 -8.96 -6.35 7.66
N ALA A 137 -9.59 -5.19 7.75
CA ALA A 137 -8.93 -3.94 7.41
C ALA A 137 -7.98 -3.47 8.53
N ALA A 138 -6.81 -2.94 8.11
CA ALA A 138 -5.98 -2.18 9.03
C ALA A 138 -6.77 -1.00 9.60
N PRO A 139 -6.57 -0.64 10.87
CA PRO A 139 -7.18 0.56 11.42
C PRO A 139 -6.88 1.75 10.51
N TYR A 140 -7.90 2.53 10.19
CA TYR A 140 -7.77 3.61 9.20
C TYR A 140 -6.68 4.64 9.54
N PHE A 141 -6.48 4.92 10.83
CA PHE A 141 -5.41 5.81 11.31
C PHE A 141 -3.99 5.22 11.15
N ARG A 142 -3.85 3.95 10.74
CA ARG A 142 -2.57 3.32 10.46
C ARG A 142 -2.05 3.79 9.09
N ILE A 143 -1.34 4.90 9.10
CA ILE A 143 -0.71 5.49 7.92
C ILE A 143 0.79 5.24 8.02
N PHE A 144 1.38 4.61 7.01
CA PHE A 144 2.81 4.34 7.01
C PHE A 144 3.59 5.60 6.64
N ASN A 145 4.50 6.01 7.52
CA ASN A 145 5.46 7.05 7.17
C ASN A 145 6.57 6.43 6.31
N PRO A 146 6.73 6.85 5.02
CA PRO A 146 7.70 6.25 4.11
C PRO A 146 9.13 6.29 4.62
N ILE A 147 9.51 7.39 5.29
CA ILE A 147 10.86 7.58 5.83
C ILE A 147 11.13 6.60 6.98
N LEU A 148 10.18 6.47 7.92
CA LEU A 148 10.31 5.52 9.02
C LEU A 148 10.31 4.07 8.55
N GLN A 149 9.54 3.76 7.48
CA GLN A 149 9.59 2.44 6.85
C GLN A 149 10.96 2.18 6.22
N SER A 150 11.55 3.17 5.52
CA SER A 150 12.91 3.06 4.96
C SER A 150 13.92 2.74 6.06
N LYS A 151 13.98 3.57 7.09
CA LYS A 151 14.93 3.42 8.21
C LYS A 151 14.80 2.06 8.91
N LYS A 152 13.58 1.52 9.00
CA LYS A 152 13.31 0.23 9.66
C LYS A 152 13.64 -0.99 8.80
N PHE A 153 13.31 -0.97 7.50
CA PHE A 153 13.36 -2.16 6.64
C PHE A 153 14.49 -2.15 5.62
N ASP A 154 15.14 -1.00 5.42
CA ASP A 154 16.34 -0.83 4.58
C ASP A 154 17.37 0.05 5.30
N PRO A 155 17.86 -0.34 6.50
CA PRO A 155 18.64 0.52 7.40
C PRO A 155 19.98 1.00 6.81
N ASN A 156 20.43 0.39 5.73
CA ASN A 156 21.63 0.78 4.99
C ASN A 156 21.34 1.37 3.62
N ALA A 157 20.07 1.63 3.31
CA ALA A 157 19.58 2.12 2.01
C ALA A 157 20.04 1.27 0.80
N ILE A 158 20.29 -0.03 1.02
CA ILE A 158 20.77 -0.94 -0.04
C ILE A 158 19.71 -1.12 -1.11
N PHE A 159 18.46 -1.34 -0.70
CA PHE A 159 17.35 -1.52 -1.63
C PHE A 159 17.06 -0.22 -2.40
N ILE A 160 17.00 0.92 -1.72
CA ILE A 160 16.81 2.23 -2.35
C ILE A 160 17.91 2.49 -3.38
N LYS A 161 19.17 2.36 -2.99
CA LYS A 161 20.32 2.60 -3.87
C LYS A 161 20.39 1.65 -5.07
N LYS A 162 19.89 0.43 -4.91
CA LYS A 162 19.80 -0.55 -6.01
C LYS A 162 18.83 -0.09 -7.11
N TRP A 163 17.70 0.48 -6.72
CA TRP A 163 16.62 0.83 -7.66
C TRP A 163 16.59 2.30 -8.08
N ILE A 164 17.37 3.14 -7.40
CA ILE A 164 17.50 4.57 -7.69
C ILE A 164 18.97 4.91 -7.88
N PRO A 165 19.50 4.81 -9.12
CA PRO A 165 20.91 5.06 -9.42
C PRO A 165 21.40 6.45 -8.98
N GLU A 166 20.54 7.47 -9.05
CA GLU A 166 20.82 8.83 -8.64
C GLU A 166 21.23 8.94 -7.15
N LEU A 167 20.76 7.99 -6.32
CA LEU A 167 21.07 7.96 -4.89
C LEU A 167 22.18 6.97 -4.52
N GLN A 168 22.84 6.33 -5.49
CA GLN A 168 23.80 5.25 -5.23
C GLN A 168 24.98 5.70 -4.37
N ASN A 169 25.52 6.87 -4.62
CA ASN A 169 26.73 7.38 -3.99
C ASN A 169 26.49 8.39 -2.88
N VAL A 170 25.22 8.65 -2.49
CA VAL A 170 24.92 9.62 -1.44
C VAL A 170 24.98 9.00 -0.04
N GLU A 171 25.14 9.83 0.98
CA GLU A 171 25.03 9.39 2.37
C GLU A 171 23.65 8.77 2.65
N ILE A 172 23.60 7.81 3.58
CA ILE A 172 22.37 7.08 3.92
C ILE A 172 21.21 8.02 4.28
N LYS A 173 21.47 9.09 5.06
CA LYS A 173 20.43 10.06 5.44
C LYS A 173 19.77 10.73 4.24
N PHE A 174 20.55 11.06 3.19
CA PHE A 174 20.05 11.67 1.97
C PHE A 174 19.41 10.64 1.03
N ALA A 175 19.78 9.36 1.14
CA ALA A 175 19.09 8.30 0.43
C ALA A 175 17.64 8.11 0.92
N TYR A 176 17.33 8.45 2.18
CA TYR A 176 15.96 8.44 2.69
C TYR A 176 15.22 9.76 2.48
N GLU A 177 15.94 10.87 2.67
CA GLU A 177 15.41 12.23 2.72
C GLU A 177 16.26 13.17 1.83
N PRO A 178 16.24 12.97 0.49
CA PRO A 178 17.12 13.71 -0.42
C PRO A 178 16.90 15.23 -0.40
N TRP A 179 15.74 15.67 0.02
CA TRP A 179 15.43 17.10 0.20
C TRP A 179 16.16 17.77 1.38
N LEU A 180 16.86 17.02 2.21
CA LEU A 180 17.75 17.56 3.27
C LEU A 180 19.14 17.91 2.74
N SER A 181 19.48 17.51 1.50
CA SER A 181 20.70 17.92 0.84
C SER A 181 20.59 19.37 0.36
N ASN A 182 21.70 20.10 0.41
CA ASN A 182 21.81 21.44 -0.18
C ASN A 182 21.83 21.40 -1.72
N GLU A 183 22.08 20.23 -2.29
CA GLU A 183 22.07 19.99 -3.72
C GLU A 183 20.79 19.30 -4.15
N SER A 184 20.33 19.56 -5.37
CA SER A 184 19.18 18.87 -5.97
C SER A 184 19.58 17.47 -6.47
N ILE A 185 19.79 16.55 -5.53
CA ILE A 185 20.26 15.18 -5.81
C ILE A 185 19.14 14.24 -6.25
N TYR A 186 17.89 14.62 -6.06
CA TYR A 186 16.72 13.84 -6.41
C TYR A 186 15.51 14.74 -6.70
N ARG A 187 14.46 14.16 -7.29
CA ARG A 187 13.22 14.87 -7.60
C ARG A 187 12.49 15.37 -6.34
N PRO A 188 11.74 16.48 -6.41
CA PRO A 188 10.99 17.00 -5.28
C PRO A 188 9.86 16.06 -4.87
N LYS A 189 9.48 16.10 -3.60
CA LYS A 189 8.30 15.41 -3.07
C LYS A 189 7.03 15.94 -3.74
N ILE A 190 6.14 15.03 -4.17
CA ILE A 190 4.85 15.41 -4.76
C ILE A 190 3.79 15.76 -3.72
N VAL A 191 4.04 15.43 -2.44
CA VAL A 191 3.15 15.71 -1.31
C VAL A 191 3.98 15.87 -0.04
N ASP A 192 3.48 16.67 0.90
CA ASP A 192 4.00 16.63 2.27
C ASP A 192 3.26 15.55 3.06
N HIS A 193 3.99 14.59 3.60
CA HIS A 193 3.43 13.43 4.30
C HIS A 193 2.63 13.83 5.55
N TYR A 194 3.09 14.83 6.31
CA TYR A 194 2.41 15.23 7.56
C TYR A 194 1.09 15.93 7.27
N GLU A 195 1.08 16.82 6.27
CA GLU A 195 -0.14 17.48 5.80
C GLU A 195 -1.12 16.48 5.16
N ALA A 196 -0.62 15.53 4.36
CA ALA A 196 -1.42 14.47 3.77
C ALA A 196 -2.08 13.60 4.85
N ARG A 197 -1.29 13.18 5.86
CA ARG A 197 -1.78 12.41 7.00
C ARG A 197 -2.89 13.13 7.74
N LYS A 198 -2.75 14.42 8.00
CA LYS A 198 -3.76 15.25 8.67
C LYS A 198 -5.07 15.25 7.86
N LYS A 199 -4.99 15.58 6.57
CA LYS A 199 -6.15 15.58 5.66
C LYS A 199 -6.85 14.22 5.59
N THR A 200 -6.08 13.15 5.57
CA THR A 200 -6.61 11.77 5.54
C THR A 200 -7.39 11.45 6.82
N LEU A 201 -6.89 11.82 7.98
CA LEU A 201 -7.60 11.61 9.25
C LEU A 201 -8.87 12.45 9.34
N GLU A 202 -8.85 13.69 8.84
CA GLU A 202 -10.03 14.56 8.77
C GLU A 202 -11.12 13.99 7.84
N SER A 203 -10.74 13.46 6.67
CA SER A 203 -11.69 12.88 5.70
C SER A 203 -12.49 11.73 6.26
N VAL A 204 -11.91 10.94 7.17
CA VAL A 204 -12.60 9.81 7.81
C VAL A 204 -13.51 10.25 8.93
N SER A 205 -13.10 11.21 9.75
CA SER A 205 -13.98 11.73 10.80
C SER A 205 -15.27 12.29 10.19
N TYR A 206 -15.19 12.95 9.04
CA TYR A 206 -16.33 13.42 8.29
C TYR A 206 -17.24 12.30 7.73
N THR A 207 -16.65 11.22 7.25
CA THR A 207 -17.40 10.05 6.74
C THR A 207 -18.13 9.33 7.87
N HIS A 208 -17.52 9.21 9.05
CA HIS A 208 -18.17 8.63 10.24
C HIS A 208 -19.32 9.48 10.77
N LEU A 209 -19.20 10.80 10.77
CA LEU A 209 -20.28 11.71 11.21
C LEU A 209 -21.50 11.61 10.30
N ARG A 210 -21.33 11.57 8.97
CA ARG A 210 -22.43 11.39 8.02
C ARG A 210 -23.12 10.03 8.14
N ALA A 211 -22.38 8.95 8.39
CA ALA A 211 -22.98 7.65 8.60
C ALA A 211 -23.89 7.61 9.84
N HIS A 212 -23.53 8.33 10.91
CA HIS A 212 -24.36 8.48 12.09
C HIS A 212 -25.58 9.42 11.90
N GLU A 213 -25.47 10.44 11.05
CA GLU A 213 -26.59 11.30 10.72
C GLU A 213 -27.65 10.57 9.89
N THR A 214 -27.24 9.77 8.91
CA THR A 214 -28.20 9.00 8.08
C THR A 214 -29.00 8.00 8.91
N LEU A 215 -28.41 7.39 9.94
CA LEU A 215 -29.11 6.49 10.86
C LEU A 215 -30.11 7.23 11.78
N ARG A 216 -29.91 8.52 12.06
CA ARG A 216 -30.84 9.33 12.87
C ARG A 216 -32.12 9.75 12.12
N TYR A 217 -32.09 9.75 10.80
CA TYR A 217 -33.27 10.09 9.97
C TYR A 217 -34.09 8.88 9.51
N LEU A 218 -33.68 7.65 9.90
CA LEU A 218 -34.38 6.39 9.57
C LEU A 218 -35.12 5.78 10.77
N VAL A 219 -35.30 6.52 11.88
CA VAL A 219 -36.11 6.14 13.05
C VAL A 219 -37.31 7.02 13.13
#